data_3ca93b70a8dedb3a88d3b521f7617cf6
#
_entry.id   3ca93b70a8dedb3a88d3b521f7617cf6
#
_cell.length_a   1.000
_cell.length_b   1.000
_cell.length_c   1.000
_cell.angle_alpha   90.00
_cell.angle_beta   90.00
_cell.angle_gamma   90.00
#
_symmetry.space_group_name_H-M   'P 1'
#
loop_
_entity.id
_entity.type
_entity.pdbx_description
1 polymer ?
#
loop_
_entity_poly.entity_id
_entity_poly.type
_entity_poly.pdbx_seq_one_letter_code
_entity_poly.pdbx_strand_id
1 'polypeptide(L)'
;MNSIIEKLQKFIKQTDGDKSSHWKKHLENQDYRNIYSFMGFGNFLRKNLFKAPFHKIFLKYIFEDFIFKTDEFEAYKEVYDKMNRQIDVDAVRHVYTFNLLNKYKSPKKLCVIGDGKANFTLGSIKLWSSSQIFSINLAETLINDYLILKKSNLVNDEQIQVIENLNDQIDENKKIVLIPSSLKKILIGKKIDLFVNLVSFQEMTSKEIDNYFEIIKENKSLLYTCNREYKKLYGGEELIFKNYPWGNGKKIFYENCFWHQKFYTFKPPFIKKYDGNIMHCLIDYSV
;
A
#
# COMPACT_ATOMS: atom_id res chain seq x y z
N MET A 1 6.70 10.94 -24.90
CA MET A 1 6.09 10.86 -23.56
C MET A 1 5.96 9.39 -23.18
N ASN A 2 6.01 9.00 -21.93
CA ASN A 2 5.92 7.57 -21.58
C ASN A 2 4.45 7.11 -21.71
N SER A 3 4.20 6.08 -22.54
CA SER A 3 2.86 5.58 -22.85
C SER A 3 2.05 5.15 -21.58
N ILE A 4 2.71 4.65 -20.53
CA ILE A 4 2.07 4.25 -19.28
C ILE A 4 1.50 5.46 -18.54
N ILE A 5 2.25 6.57 -18.46
CA ILE A 5 1.77 7.81 -17.83
C ILE A 5 0.58 8.37 -18.61
N GLU A 6 0.65 8.40 -19.93
CA GLU A 6 -0.45 8.89 -20.79
C GLU A 6 -1.74 8.08 -20.60
N LYS A 7 -1.61 6.75 -20.49
CA LYS A 7 -2.74 5.86 -20.20
C LYS A 7 -3.37 6.19 -18.84
N LEU A 8 -2.56 6.31 -17.78
CA LEU A 8 -3.06 6.61 -16.44
C LEU A 8 -3.66 8.02 -16.33
N GLN A 9 -3.11 9.02 -17.05
CA GLN A 9 -3.63 10.40 -17.05
C GLN A 9 -5.07 10.52 -17.52
N LYS A 10 -5.53 9.65 -18.43
CA LYS A 10 -6.93 9.60 -18.89
C LYS A 10 -7.91 9.37 -17.74
N PHE A 11 -7.45 8.72 -16.65
CA PHE A 11 -8.29 8.35 -15.51
C PHE A 11 -8.32 9.38 -14.38
N ILE A 12 -7.53 10.44 -14.43
CA ILE A 12 -7.48 11.44 -13.33
C ILE A 12 -8.87 12.00 -13.04
N LYS A 13 -9.64 12.37 -14.08
CA LYS A 13 -11.02 12.85 -13.90
C LYS A 13 -12.01 11.73 -13.55
N GLN A 14 -11.80 10.53 -14.08
CA GLN A 14 -12.70 9.40 -13.85
C GLN A 14 -12.62 8.86 -12.41
N THR A 15 -11.45 9.00 -11.76
CA THR A 15 -11.26 8.60 -10.36
C THR A 15 -11.72 9.66 -9.35
N ASP A 16 -12.19 10.83 -9.79
CA ASP A 16 -12.68 11.89 -8.90
C ASP A 16 -13.87 11.45 -8.05
N GLY A 17 -14.75 10.60 -8.58
CA GLY A 17 -15.87 10.02 -7.86
C GLY A 17 -15.47 9.09 -6.71
N ASP A 18 -14.29 8.47 -6.81
CA ASP A 18 -13.75 7.54 -5.81
C ASP A 18 -13.00 8.28 -4.68
N LYS A 19 -12.70 9.58 -4.88
CA LYS A 19 -11.96 10.39 -3.92
C LYS A 19 -12.82 10.77 -2.73
N SER A 20 -12.36 10.40 -1.53
CA SER A 20 -12.89 10.95 -0.29
C SER A 20 -12.55 12.44 -0.12
N SER A 21 -13.18 13.09 0.85
CA SER A 21 -12.85 14.47 1.24
C SER A 21 -11.36 14.63 1.65
N HIS A 22 -10.76 13.57 2.18
CA HIS A 22 -9.33 13.53 2.50
C HIS A 22 -8.47 13.69 1.24
N TRP A 23 -8.69 12.85 0.22
CA TRP A 23 -7.92 12.86 -1.01
C TRP A 23 -8.19 14.08 -1.89
N LYS A 24 -9.43 14.58 -1.93
CA LYS A 24 -9.74 15.84 -2.61
C LYS A 24 -8.87 16.98 -2.08
N LYS A 25 -8.82 17.15 -0.75
CA LYS A 25 -8.01 18.19 -0.11
C LYS A 25 -6.51 17.99 -0.35
N HIS A 26 -6.03 16.75 -0.31
CA HIS A 26 -4.60 16.48 -0.45
C HIS A 26 -4.09 16.62 -1.87
N LEU A 27 -4.90 16.31 -2.88
CA LEU A 27 -4.48 16.39 -4.29
C LEU A 27 -4.57 17.79 -4.91
N GLU A 28 -5.31 18.73 -4.31
CA GLU A 28 -5.55 20.07 -4.86
C GLU A 28 -4.29 20.82 -5.31
N ASN A 29 -3.15 20.61 -4.61
CA ASN A 29 -1.90 21.31 -4.87
C ASN A 29 -0.69 20.37 -4.97
N GLN A 30 -0.91 19.11 -5.35
CA GLN A 30 0.15 18.11 -5.40
C GLN A 30 0.64 17.87 -6.83
N ASP A 31 1.95 17.89 -7.02
CA ASP A 31 2.56 17.39 -8.24
C ASP A 31 2.77 15.87 -8.13
N TYR A 32 1.83 15.08 -8.66
CA TYR A 32 1.88 13.62 -8.66
C TYR A 32 3.06 13.03 -9.45
N ARG A 33 3.73 13.85 -10.27
CA ARG A 33 4.96 13.46 -10.98
C ARG A 33 6.21 13.60 -10.12
N ASN A 34 6.12 14.34 -9.04
CA ASN A 34 7.24 14.55 -8.13
C ASN A 34 7.24 13.51 -7.01
N ILE A 35 8.02 12.43 -7.18
CA ILE A 35 8.12 11.34 -6.20
C ILE A 35 8.61 11.77 -4.81
N TYR A 36 9.27 12.91 -4.69
CA TYR A 36 9.82 13.40 -3.43
C TYR A 36 8.82 14.19 -2.60
N SER A 37 7.97 14.98 -3.25
CA SER A 37 7.00 15.86 -2.57
C SER A 37 5.58 15.33 -2.58
N PHE A 38 5.21 14.44 -3.50
CA PHE A 38 3.87 13.86 -3.55
C PHE A 38 3.53 13.13 -2.26
N MET A 39 2.35 13.37 -1.70
CA MET A 39 1.89 12.70 -0.49
C MET A 39 1.50 11.25 -0.76
N GLY A 40 1.70 10.39 0.22
CA GLY A 40 1.39 8.97 0.18
C GLY A 40 1.86 8.30 1.47
N PHE A 41 1.58 7.01 1.63
CA PHE A 41 2.06 6.25 2.77
C PHE A 41 3.58 6.06 2.66
N GLY A 42 4.30 6.71 3.58
CA GLY A 42 5.76 6.79 3.57
C GLY A 42 6.30 7.98 2.76
N ASN A 43 7.43 8.47 3.18
CA ASN A 43 8.12 9.55 2.51
C ASN A 43 9.22 9.00 1.61
N PHE A 44 9.43 9.59 0.43
CA PHE A 44 10.60 9.28 -0.36
C PHE A 44 11.79 10.13 0.12
N LEU A 45 12.35 9.77 1.29
CA LEU A 45 13.48 10.48 1.86
C LEU A 45 14.78 10.05 1.16
N ARG A 46 15.54 11.01 0.63
CA ARG A 46 16.90 10.73 0.14
C ARG A 46 17.82 10.39 1.31
N LYS A 47 18.76 9.48 1.10
CA LYS A 47 19.82 9.22 2.06
C LYS A 47 20.58 10.51 2.37
N ASN A 48 20.78 10.77 3.65
CA ASN A 48 21.57 11.88 4.14
C ASN A 48 22.56 11.33 5.16
N LEU A 49 23.85 11.41 4.87
CA LEU A 49 24.93 10.84 5.69
C LEU A 49 24.90 11.37 7.14
N PHE A 50 24.52 12.64 7.33
CA PHE A 50 24.44 13.24 8.67
C PHE A 50 23.21 12.79 9.45
N LYS A 51 22.08 12.53 8.79
CA LYS A 51 20.82 12.13 9.43
C LYS A 51 20.65 10.60 9.54
N ALA A 52 21.33 9.83 8.70
CA ALA A 52 21.19 8.38 8.66
C ALA A 52 21.46 7.68 10.01
N PRO A 53 22.47 8.05 10.82
CA PRO A 53 22.68 7.47 12.14
C PRO A 53 21.49 7.71 13.08
N PHE A 54 20.92 8.93 13.08
CA PHE A 54 19.76 9.27 13.90
C PHE A 54 18.52 8.48 13.50
N HIS A 55 18.26 8.34 12.19
CA HIS A 55 17.18 7.48 11.70
C HIS A 55 17.34 6.05 12.23
N LYS A 56 18.53 5.48 12.14
CA LYS A 56 18.81 4.13 12.63
C LYS A 56 18.57 3.99 14.15
N ILE A 57 19.01 4.98 14.94
CA ILE A 57 18.80 5.00 16.40
C ILE A 57 17.30 5.04 16.71
N PHE A 58 16.55 5.96 16.08
CA PHE A 58 15.10 6.06 16.32
C PHE A 58 14.34 4.81 15.89
N LEU A 59 14.69 4.19 14.77
CA LEU A 59 14.09 2.94 14.35
C LEU A 59 14.33 1.83 15.37
N LYS A 60 15.55 1.67 15.86
CA LYS A 60 15.88 0.68 16.91
C LYS A 60 15.17 0.95 18.24
N TYR A 61 14.82 2.21 18.52
CA TYR A 61 14.05 2.56 19.71
C TYR A 61 12.56 2.24 19.58
N ILE A 62 12.02 2.28 18.34
CA ILE A 62 10.61 2.03 18.06
C ILE A 62 10.33 0.54 17.86
N PHE A 63 11.23 -0.17 17.19
CA PHE A 63 11.06 -1.54 16.73
C PHE A 63 12.01 -2.50 17.45
N GLU A 64 11.63 -3.76 17.51
CA GLU A 64 12.42 -4.83 18.12
C GLU A 64 13.65 -5.17 17.27
N ASP A 65 14.76 -5.50 17.92
CA ASP A 65 16.06 -5.74 17.25
C ASP A 65 16.01 -6.91 16.24
N PHE A 66 15.17 -7.92 16.47
CA PHE A 66 15.10 -9.07 15.59
C PHE A 66 14.69 -8.70 14.16
N ILE A 67 13.81 -7.68 14.01
CA ILE A 67 13.27 -7.30 12.69
C ILE A 67 14.38 -6.82 11.73
N PHE A 68 15.42 -6.21 12.26
CA PHE A 68 16.58 -5.71 11.50
C PHE A 68 17.54 -6.82 11.05
N LYS A 69 17.25 -8.08 11.41
CA LYS A 69 18.07 -9.25 11.06
C LYS A 69 17.32 -10.22 10.15
N THR A 70 16.11 -9.85 9.72
CA THR A 70 15.28 -10.68 8.84
C THR A 70 15.66 -10.49 7.36
N ASP A 71 15.38 -11.51 6.56
CA ASP A 71 15.58 -11.45 5.10
C ASP A 71 14.71 -10.36 4.47
N GLU A 72 13.51 -10.14 5.04
CA GLU A 72 12.61 -9.07 4.60
C GLU A 72 13.24 -7.70 4.80
N PHE A 73 13.96 -7.48 5.91
CA PHE A 73 14.64 -6.20 6.14
C PHE A 73 15.80 -5.98 5.17
N GLU A 74 16.62 -7.00 4.93
CA GLU A 74 17.73 -6.90 3.97
C GLU A 74 17.19 -6.69 2.54
N ALA A 75 16.08 -7.33 2.18
CA ALA A 75 15.43 -7.10 0.89
C ALA A 75 14.98 -5.63 0.73
N TYR A 76 14.32 -5.05 1.75
CA TYR A 76 13.95 -3.62 1.72
C TYR A 76 15.17 -2.70 1.67
N LYS A 77 16.20 -3.01 2.44
CA LYS A 77 17.44 -2.24 2.46
C LYS A 77 18.09 -2.23 1.08
N GLU A 78 18.20 -3.38 0.41
CA GLU A 78 18.75 -3.47 -0.95
C GLU A 78 17.98 -2.60 -1.94
N VAL A 79 16.63 -2.68 -1.92
CA VAL A 79 15.76 -1.91 -2.81
C VAL A 79 15.91 -0.40 -2.56
N TYR A 80 15.91 0.01 -1.29
CA TYR A 80 16.02 1.42 -0.90
C TYR A 80 17.40 1.97 -1.21
N ASP A 81 18.45 1.16 -1.04
CA ASP A 81 19.84 1.53 -1.36
C ASP A 81 20.01 1.82 -2.86
N LYS A 82 19.47 0.95 -3.73
CA LYS A 82 19.47 1.16 -5.18
C LYS A 82 18.80 2.48 -5.60
N MET A 83 17.77 2.90 -4.88
CA MET A 83 17.06 4.16 -5.13
C MET A 83 17.69 5.39 -4.46
N ASN A 84 18.77 5.22 -3.70
CA ASN A 84 19.31 6.24 -2.79
C ASN A 84 18.24 6.77 -1.81
N ARG A 85 17.38 5.86 -1.32
CA ARG A 85 16.29 6.16 -0.40
C ARG A 85 16.67 5.75 1.03
N GLN A 86 16.30 6.58 1.99
CA GLN A 86 16.50 6.31 3.42
C GLN A 86 15.44 5.31 3.91
N ILE A 87 15.87 4.25 4.60
CA ILE A 87 14.96 3.40 5.37
C ILE A 87 14.29 4.27 6.43
N ASP A 88 12.96 4.24 6.46
CA ASP A 88 12.12 4.99 7.38
C ASP A 88 11.21 4.06 8.21
N VAL A 89 10.33 4.63 9.02
CA VAL A 89 9.37 3.89 9.84
C VAL A 89 8.46 3.01 8.99
N ASP A 90 8.03 3.52 7.83
CA ASP A 90 7.06 2.81 7.00
C ASP A 90 7.69 1.62 6.29
N ALA A 91 8.97 1.73 5.89
CA ALA A 91 9.72 0.57 5.39
C ALA A 91 9.78 -0.57 6.43
N VAL A 92 10.09 -0.25 7.69
CA VAL A 92 10.16 -1.26 8.76
C VAL A 92 8.76 -1.85 9.07
N ARG A 93 7.70 -1.05 9.00
CA ARG A 93 6.31 -1.55 9.12
C ARG A 93 5.95 -2.56 8.04
N HIS A 94 6.38 -2.31 6.81
CA HIS A 94 6.20 -3.28 5.72
C HIS A 94 7.00 -4.56 5.98
N VAL A 95 8.23 -4.46 6.49
CA VAL A 95 9.03 -5.64 6.88
C VAL A 95 8.29 -6.50 7.90
N TYR A 96 7.70 -5.91 8.96
CA TYR A 96 6.85 -6.64 9.91
C TYR A 96 5.66 -7.30 9.22
N THR A 97 5.02 -6.58 8.30
CA THR A 97 3.86 -7.11 7.57
C THR A 97 4.26 -8.32 6.72
N PHE A 98 5.38 -8.28 5.99
CA PHE A 98 5.88 -9.43 5.23
C PHE A 98 6.27 -10.59 6.15
N ASN A 99 7.00 -10.33 7.24
CA ASN A 99 7.36 -11.34 8.22
C ASN A 99 6.14 -12.04 8.84
N LEU A 100 5.04 -11.29 9.05
CA LEU A 100 3.78 -11.86 9.48
C LEU A 100 3.13 -12.70 8.38
N LEU A 101 2.97 -12.16 7.17
CA LEU A 101 2.22 -12.78 6.09
C LEU A 101 2.93 -14.04 5.55
N ASN A 102 4.25 -14.08 5.55
CA ASN A 102 5.04 -15.25 5.16
C ASN A 102 4.72 -16.52 5.99
N LYS A 103 4.19 -16.35 7.21
CA LYS A 103 3.74 -17.46 8.06
C LYS A 103 2.46 -18.14 7.54
N TYR A 104 1.72 -17.46 6.67
CA TYR A 104 0.44 -17.95 6.17
C TYR A 104 0.53 -18.42 4.72
N LYS A 105 0.93 -17.55 3.81
CA LYS A 105 0.99 -17.90 2.38
C LYS A 105 1.80 -16.86 1.58
N SER A 106 2.65 -17.35 0.68
CA SER A 106 3.18 -16.54 -0.41
C SER A 106 2.19 -16.55 -1.58
N PRO A 107 1.57 -15.43 -1.96
CA PRO A 107 0.53 -15.41 -2.99
C PRO A 107 1.13 -15.59 -4.39
N LYS A 108 0.41 -16.25 -5.30
CA LYS A 108 0.69 -16.22 -6.74
C LYS A 108 0.10 -14.95 -7.38
N LYS A 109 -1.09 -14.55 -6.94
CA LYS A 109 -1.77 -13.32 -7.35
C LYS A 109 -2.02 -12.46 -6.11
N LEU A 110 -1.33 -11.33 -6.05
CA LEU A 110 -1.42 -10.36 -4.98
C LEU A 110 -2.14 -9.11 -5.46
N CYS A 111 -3.11 -8.60 -4.72
CA CYS A 111 -3.68 -7.27 -4.95
C CYS A 111 -3.33 -6.33 -3.81
N VAL A 112 -2.70 -5.20 -4.15
CA VAL A 112 -2.36 -4.12 -3.21
C VAL A 112 -3.33 -2.96 -3.43
N ILE A 113 -4.09 -2.61 -2.38
CA ILE A 113 -5.10 -1.55 -2.42
C ILE A 113 -4.54 -0.31 -1.75
N GLY A 114 -4.28 0.74 -2.52
CA GLY A 114 -3.83 2.03 -1.99
C GLY A 114 -2.43 2.00 -1.41
N ASP A 115 -1.45 1.43 -2.14
CA ASP A 115 -0.06 1.25 -1.67
C ASP A 115 0.62 2.59 -1.30
N GLY A 116 0.39 3.61 -2.06
CA GLY A 116 1.08 4.90 -1.92
C GLY A 116 2.60 4.79 -1.87
N LYS A 117 3.31 5.39 -2.83
CA LYS A 117 4.78 5.28 -2.97
C LYS A 117 5.27 3.88 -3.37
N ALA A 118 4.41 3.01 -3.86
CA ALA A 118 4.71 1.64 -4.27
C ALA A 118 5.50 0.82 -3.22
N ASN A 119 5.38 1.16 -1.93
CA ASN A 119 6.23 0.59 -0.88
C ASN A 119 6.02 -0.90 -0.68
N PHE A 120 4.76 -1.34 -0.58
CA PHE A 120 4.45 -2.76 -0.43
C PHE A 120 4.70 -3.51 -1.74
N THR A 121 4.37 -2.89 -2.87
CA THR A 121 4.64 -3.44 -4.21
C THR A 121 6.13 -3.70 -4.42
N LEU A 122 7.01 -2.77 -4.07
CA LEU A 122 8.48 -2.95 -4.16
C LEU A 122 8.97 -4.14 -3.32
N GLY A 123 8.49 -4.25 -2.08
CA GLY A 123 8.77 -5.41 -1.21
C GLY A 123 8.27 -6.71 -1.82
N SER A 124 7.06 -6.71 -2.39
CA SER A 124 6.46 -7.88 -3.03
C SER A 124 7.23 -8.35 -4.25
N ILE A 125 7.74 -7.44 -5.08
CA ILE A 125 8.58 -7.81 -6.24
C ILE A 125 9.82 -8.57 -5.79
N LYS A 126 10.42 -8.16 -4.67
CA LYS A 126 11.67 -8.73 -4.18
C LYS A 126 11.44 -10.03 -3.39
N LEU A 127 10.46 -10.04 -2.48
CA LEU A 127 10.22 -11.15 -1.53
C LEU A 127 9.32 -12.24 -2.10
N TRP A 128 8.36 -11.87 -2.94
CA TRP A 128 7.43 -12.78 -3.63
C TRP A 128 7.63 -12.68 -5.14
N SER A 129 8.83 -13.04 -5.58
CA SER A 129 9.29 -12.82 -6.97
C SER A 129 8.43 -13.52 -8.02
N SER A 130 7.75 -14.61 -7.67
CA SER A 130 6.83 -15.35 -8.57
C SER A 130 5.43 -14.76 -8.64
N SER A 131 5.07 -13.81 -7.77
CA SER A 131 3.72 -13.24 -7.73
C SER A 131 3.47 -12.29 -8.91
N GLN A 132 2.28 -12.37 -9.50
CA GLN A 132 1.71 -11.27 -10.27
C GLN A 132 1.06 -10.28 -9.30
N ILE A 133 1.34 -8.99 -9.47
CA ILE A 133 0.93 -7.94 -8.53
C ILE A 133 -0.07 -7.00 -9.22
N PHE A 134 -1.27 -6.89 -8.64
CA PHE A 134 -2.30 -5.94 -9.02
C PHE A 134 -2.25 -4.76 -8.07
N SER A 135 -1.91 -3.57 -8.56
CA SER A 135 -1.89 -2.35 -7.78
C SER A 135 -3.09 -1.49 -8.14
N ILE A 136 -4.00 -1.28 -7.17
CA ILE A 136 -5.19 -0.45 -7.33
C ILE A 136 -5.01 0.85 -6.56
N ASN A 137 -5.17 1.99 -7.25
CA ASN A 137 -5.09 3.29 -6.60
C ASN A 137 -5.82 4.37 -7.43
N LEU A 138 -5.89 5.59 -6.90
CA LEU A 138 -6.23 6.77 -7.69
C LEU A 138 -5.21 6.97 -8.80
N ALA A 139 -5.63 7.50 -9.93
CA ALA A 139 -4.77 7.62 -11.12
C ALA A 139 -3.49 8.43 -10.85
N GLU A 140 -3.58 9.52 -10.08
CA GLU A 140 -2.45 10.36 -9.70
C GLU A 140 -1.43 9.57 -8.85
N THR A 141 -1.93 8.76 -7.93
CA THR A 141 -1.09 7.92 -7.08
C THR A 141 -0.43 6.81 -7.89
N LEU A 142 -1.17 6.17 -8.83
CA LEU A 142 -0.58 5.15 -9.73
C LEU A 142 0.54 5.72 -10.61
N ILE A 143 0.42 6.97 -11.06
CA ILE A 143 1.51 7.64 -11.80
C ILE A 143 2.74 7.79 -10.91
N ASN A 144 2.55 8.20 -9.65
CA ASN A 144 3.65 8.33 -8.70
C ASN A 144 4.27 6.96 -8.37
N ASP A 145 3.44 5.94 -8.13
CA ASP A 145 3.86 4.57 -7.89
C ASP A 145 4.67 4.03 -9.07
N TYR A 146 4.20 4.24 -10.31
CA TYR A 146 4.93 3.87 -11.51
C TYR A 146 6.30 4.54 -11.62
N LEU A 147 6.39 5.84 -11.33
CA LEU A 147 7.68 6.56 -11.35
C LEU A 147 8.68 6.02 -10.32
N ILE A 148 8.18 5.59 -9.16
CA ILE A 148 9.00 4.95 -8.12
C ILE A 148 9.44 3.55 -8.57
N LEU A 149 8.54 2.75 -9.14
CA LEU A 149 8.86 1.43 -9.72
C LEU A 149 9.95 1.56 -10.79
N LYS A 150 9.80 2.54 -11.68
CA LYS A 150 10.81 2.85 -12.72
C LYS A 150 12.16 3.20 -12.10
N LYS A 151 12.17 4.05 -11.06
CA LYS A 151 13.40 4.44 -10.34
C LYS A 151 14.07 3.26 -9.62
N SER A 152 13.31 2.26 -9.20
CA SER A 152 13.85 1.07 -8.51
C SER A 152 14.65 0.15 -9.43
N ASN A 153 14.40 0.20 -10.75
CA ASN A 153 14.92 -0.75 -11.74
C ASN A 153 14.63 -2.23 -11.41
N LEU A 154 13.57 -2.51 -10.63
CA LEU A 154 13.14 -3.88 -10.33
C LEU A 154 12.26 -4.47 -11.43
N VAL A 155 11.60 -3.61 -12.20
CA VAL A 155 10.74 -3.96 -13.33
C VAL A 155 10.95 -2.96 -14.47
N ASN A 156 10.80 -3.43 -15.70
CA ASN A 156 10.77 -2.59 -16.89
C ASN A 156 9.32 -2.36 -17.38
N ASP A 157 9.14 -1.47 -18.35
CA ASP A 157 7.81 -1.10 -18.86
C ASP A 157 7.10 -2.28 -19.52
N GLU A 158 7.84 -3.22 -20.11
CA GLU A 158 7.27 -4.41 -20.76
C GLU A 158 6.64 -5.38 -19.75
N GLN A 159 7.07 -5.32 -18.49
CA GLN A 159 6.53 -6.12 -17.39
C GLN A 159 5.32 -5.48 -16.71
N ILE A 160 4.89 -4.28 -17.17
CA ILE A 160 3.79 -3.52 -16.58
C ILE A 160 2.64 -3.45 -17.57
N GLN A 161 1.45 -3.78 -17.11
CA GLN A 161 0.19 -3.54 -17.82
C GLN A 161 -0.58 -2.43 -17.12
N VAL A 162 -1.23 -1.55 -17.89
CA VAL A 162 -2.25 -0.62 -17.38
C VAL A 162 -3.60 -1.10 -17.89
N ILE A 163 -4.56 -1.23 -16.99
CA ILE A 163 -5.95 -1.51 -17.33
C ILE A 163 -6.61 -0.20 -17.79
N GLU A 164 -7.17 -0.20 -18.98
CA GLU A 164 -7.84 0.95 -19.60
C GLU A 164 -9.36 0.76 -19.70
N ASN A 165 -9.86 -0.50 -19.63
CA ASN A 165 -11.28 -0.84 -19.70
C ASN A 165 -11.61 -2.05 -18.83
N LEU A 166 -12.89 -2.18 -18.41
CA LEU A 166 -13.36 -3.35 -17.67
C LEU A 166 -13.32 -4.66 -18.47
N ASN A 167 -13.27 -4.56 -19.81
CA ASN A 167 -13.19 -5.72 -20.72
C ASN A 167 -11.76 -6.09 -21.10
N ASP A 168 -10.76 -5.39 -20.59
CA ASP A 168 -9.37 -5.71 -20.88
C ASP A 168 -9.02 -7.13 -20.39
N GLN A 169 -8.23 -7.83 -21.19
CA GLN A 169 -7.65 -9.09 -20.76
C GLN A 169 -6.41 -8.81 -19.88
N ILE A 170 -6.38 -9.46 -18.74
CA ILE A 170 -5.20 -9.42 -17.87
C ILE A 170 -4.16 -10.37 -18.44
N ASP A 171 -3.00 -9.82 -18.81
CA ASP A 171 -1.88 -10.60 -19.31
C ASP A 171 -1.14 -11.26 -18.13
N GLU A 172 -1.23 -12.58 -18.07
CA GLU A 172 -0.60 -13.39 -17.00
C GLU A 172 0.94 -13.32 -17.00
N ASN A 173 1.55 -12.84 -18.10
CA ASN A 173 3.01 -12.67 -18.20
C ASN A 173 3.48 -11.32 -17.62
N LYS A 174 2.56 -10.41 -17.30
CA LYS A 174 2.94 -9.13 -16.68
C LYS A 174 3.19 -9.31 -15.20
N LYS A 175 4.29 -8.73 -14.74
CA LYS A 175 4.64 -8.73 -13.32
C LYS A 175 3.74 -7.82 -12.51
N ILE A 176 3.38 -6.66 -13.07
CA ILE A 176 2.56 -5.64 -12.43
C ILE A 176 1.40 -5.25 -13.33
N VAL A 177 0.20 -5.21 -12.76
CA VAL A 177 -1.00 -4.70 -13.40
C VAL A 177 -1.46 -3.47 -12.61
N LEU A 178 -1.37 -2.29 -13.22
CA LEU A 178 -1.84 -1.01 -12.65
C LEU A 178 -3.32 -0.82 -13.00
N ILE A 179 -4.14 -0.66 -11.98
CA ILE A 179 -5.60 -0.58 -12.13
C ILE A 179 -6.10 0.73 -11.52
N PRO A 180 -6.56 1.70 -12.32
CA PRO A 180 -7.26 2.86 -11.79
C PRO A 180 -8.46 2.44 -10.92
N SER A 181 -8.69 3.10 -9.79
CA SER A 181 -9.73 2.72 -8.82
C SER A 181 -11.12 2.60 -9.44
N SER A 182 -11.43 3.40 -10.46
CA SER A 182 -12.69 3.32 -11.21
C SER A 182 -12.88 1.99 -11.98
N LEU A 183 -11.79 1.26 -12.25
CA LEU A 183 -11.80 -0.02 -12.95
C LEU A 183 -11.58 -1.24 -12.04
N LYS A 184 -11.58 -1.07 -10.73
CA LYS A 184 -11.30 -2.15 -9.74
C LYS A 184 -12.17 -3.39 -9.92
N LYS A 185 -13.39 -3.25 -10.44
CA LYS A 185 -14.32 -4.37 -10.68
C LYS A 185 -13.80 -5.38 -11.71
N ILE A 186 -12.78 -5.05 -12.51
CA ILE A 186 -12.12 -6.01 -13.41
C ILE A 186 -11.56 -7.23 -12.65
N LEU A 187 -11.28 -7.08 -11.35
CA LEU A 187 -10.74 -8.15 -10.51
C LEU A 187 -11.79 -9.16 -10.03
N ILE A 188 -13.08 -8.93 -10.23
CA ILE A 188 -14.13 -9.88 -9.84
C ILE A 188 -13.88 -11.22 -10.54
N GLY A 189 -13.79 -12.30 -9.75
CA GLY A 189 -13.59 -13.66 -10.25
C GLY A 189 -12.17 -13.96 -10.80
N LYS A 190 -11.18 -13.11 -10.60
CA LYS A 190 -9.81 -13.32 -11.09
C LYS A 190 -8.95 -14.22 -10.19
N LYS A 191 -9.54 -14.81 -9.14
CA LYS A 191 -8.86 -15.73 -8.21
C LYS A 191 -7.60 -15.12 -7.59
N ILE A 192 -7.74 -13.92 -7.04
CA ILE A 192 -6.68 -13.26 -6.29
C ILE A 192 -6.46 -14.03 -4.99
N ASP A 193 -5.21 -14.39 -4.66
CA ASP A 193 -4.90 -15.15 -3.46
C ASP A 193 -4.95 -14.30 -2.19
N LEU A 194 -4.42 -13.06 -2.29
CA LEU A 194 -4.27 -12.16 -1.15
C LEU A 194 -4.55 -10.71 -1.58
N PHE A 195 -5.44 -10.06 -0.85
CA PHE A 195 -5.57 -8.60 -0.87
C PHE A 195 -4.86 -8.01 0.33
N VAL A 196 -4.12 -6.93 0.11
CA VAL A 196 -3.43 -6.17 1.15
C VAL A 196 -3.88 -4.72 1.10
N ASN A 197 -4.32 -4.20 2.24
CA ASN A 197 -4.64 -2.79 2.45
C ASN A 197 -3.95 -2.27 3.70
N LEU A 198 -3.05 -1.31 3.53
CA LEU A 198 -2.29 -0.71 4.62
C LEU A 198 -2.58 0.78 4.69
N VAL A 199 -3.27 1.18 5.77
CA VAL A 199 -3.55 2.58 6.12
C VAL A 199 -4.38 3.34 5.07
N SER A 200 -4.94 2.66 4.07
CA SER A 200 -5.63 3.28 2.94
C SER A 200 -7.15 3.26 3.06
N PHE A 201 -7.77 2.19 3.59
CA PHE A 201 -9.24 2.16 3.80
C PHE A 201 -9.70 3.29 4.71
N GLN A 202 -8.91 3.65 5.72
CA GLN A 202 -9.22 4.76 6.63
C GLN A 202 -9.26 6.15 5.95
N GLU A 203 -8.91 6.24 4.68
CA GLU A 203 -8.90 7.47 3.86
C GLU A 203 -9.92 7.42 2.72
N MET A 204 -10.69 6.34 2.62
CA MET A 204 -11.73 6.13 1.62
C MET A 204 -13.12 6.48 2.17
N THR A 205 -14.12 6.58 1.31
CA THR A 205 -15.52 6.62 1.74
C THR A 205 -16.00 5.22 2.13
N SER A 206 -17.03 5.11 2.99
CA SER A 206 -17.61 3.81 3.35
C SER A 206 -18.08 3.04 2.12
N LYS A 207 -18.69 3.73 1.14
CA LYS A 207 -19.11 3.13 -0.13
C LYS A 207 -17.94 2.49 -0.91
N GLU A 208 -16.77 3.15 -0.93
CA GLU A 208 -15.60 2.58 -1.58
C GLU A 208 -15.07 1.35 -0.84
N ILE A 209 -15.08 1.38 0.48
CA ILE A 209 -14.73 0.21 1.30
C ILE A 209 -15.66 -0.96 0.98
N ASP A 210 -17.00 -0.72 0.91
CA ASP A 210 -17.99 -1.74 0.55
C ASP A 210 -17.69 -2.36 -0.83
N ASN A 211 -17.39 -1.54 -1.82
CA ASN A 211 -17.02 -2.00 -3.17
C ASN A 211 -15.77 -2.91 -3.16
N TYR A 212 -14.75 -2.58 -2.38
CA TYR A 212 -13.56 -3.43 -2.25
C TYR A 212 -13.88 -4.76 -1.56
N PHE A 213 -14.69 -4.73 -0.50
CA PHE A 213 -15.09 -5.95 0.19
C PHE A 213 -15.95 -6.88 -0.68
N GLU A 214 -16.80 -6.33 -1.56
CA GLU A 214 -17.51 -7.11 -2.58
C GLU A 214 -16.50 -7.88 -3.46
N ILE A 215 -15.52 -7.18 -4.03
CA ILE A 215 -14.49 -7.78 -4.90
C ILE A 215 -13.69 -8.85 -4.16
N ILE A 216 -13.31 -8.61 -2.91
CA ILE A 216 -12.51 -9.53 -2.09
C ILE A 216 -13.31 -10.82 -1.81
N LYS A 217 -14.59 -10.70 -1.44
CA LYS A 217 -15.49 -11.83 -1.17
C LYS A 217 -15.76 -12.66 -2.42
N GLU A 218 -16.03 -12.02 -3.56
CA GLU A 218 -16.24 -12.70 -4.84
C GLU A 218 -14.99 -13.47 -5.30
N ASN A 219 -13.81 -13.03 -4.95
CA ASN A 219 -12.56 -13.74 -5.22
C ASN A 219 -12.30 -14.87 -4.22
N LYS A 220 -13.05 -14.97 -3.11
CA LYS A 220 -12.81 -15.93 -2.02
C LYS A 220 -11.37 -15.87 -1.52
N SER A 221 -10.87 -14.68 -1.29
CA SER A 221 -9.46 -14.39 -1.04
C SER A 221 -9.13 -14.28 0.46
N LEU A 222 -7.84 -14.32 0.77
CA LEU A 222 -7.33 -13.73 2.02
C LEU A 222 -7.36 -12.20 1.91
N LEU A 223 -7.73 -11.53 3.00
CA LEU A 223 -7.59 -10.08 3.16
C LEU A 223 -6.72 -9.80 4.39
N TYR A 224 -5.58 -9.16 4.17
CA TYR A 224 -4.85 -8.48 5.24
C TYR A 224 -5.13 -6.98 5.18
N THR A 225 -5.54 -6.41 6.30
CA THR A 225 -5.78 -4.97 6.39
C THR A 225 -5.31 -4.42 7.73
N CYS A 226 -4.70 -3.22 7.68
CA CYS A 226 -4.19 -2.50 8.85
C CYS A 226 -4.62 -1.04 8.73
N ASN A 227 -5.50 -0.58 9.63
CA ASN A 227 -6.06 0.77 9.60
C ASN A 227 -6.33 1.29 11.02
N ARG A 228 -6.56 2.60 11.18
CA ARG A 228 -6.98 3.17 12.45
C ARG A 228 -8.30 2.56 12.92
N GLU A 229 -8.43 2.33 14.21
CA GLU A 229 -9.68 1.90 14.84
C GLU A 229 -10.82 2.90 14.56
N TYR A 230 -10.48 4.19 14.63
CA TYR A 230 -11.39 5.30 14.34
C TYR A 230 -10.69 6.36 13.50
N LYS A 231 -11.36 6.88 12.50
CA LYS A 231 -10.91 8.01 11.67
C LYS A 231 -12.09 8.88 11.27
N LYS A 232 -11.95 10.19 11.50
CA LYS A 232 -12.85 11.21 10.94
C LYS A 232 -12.18 11.87 9.74
N LEU A 233 -12.86 11.88 8.60
CA LEU A 233 -12.40 12.55 7.38
C LEU A 233 -12.75 14.04 7.41
N TYR A 234 -12.14 14.82 6.54
CA TYR A 234 -12.39 16.27 6.46
C TYR A 234 -13.84 16.64 6.13
N GLY A 235 -14.56 15.81 5.37
CA GLY A 235 -15.98 15.95 5.06
C GLY A 235 -16.92 15.56 6.20
N GLY A 236 -16.38 15.13 7.34
CA GLY A 236 -17.17 14.74 8.51
C GLY A 236 -17.53 13.25 8.56
N GLU A 237 -17.24 12.49 7.51
CA GLU A 237 -17.46 11.03 7.52
C GLU A 237 -16.60 10.37 8.61
N GLU A 238 -17.21 9.45 9.35
CA GLU A 238 -16.58 8.68 10.42
C GLU A 238 -16.39 7.23 9.99
N LEU A 239 -15.17 6.76 10.06
CA LEU A 239 -14.79 5.39 9.73
C LEU A 239 -14.39 4.67 11.02
N ILE A 240 -15.07 3.55 11.29
CA ILE A 240 -14.83 2.71 12.46
C ILE A 240 -14.45 1.32 11.96
N PHE A 241 -13.23 0.87 12.24
CA PHE A 241 -12.66 -0.37 11.74
C PHE A 241 -13.54 -1.60 12.01
N LYS A 242 -14.14 -1.69 13.21
CA LYS A 242 -15.05 -2.80 13.56
C LYS A 242 -16.30 -2.86 12.69
N ASN A 243 -16.71 -1.73 12.09
CA ASN A 243 -17.91 -1.61 11.27
C ASN A 243 -17.65 -1.86 9.78
N TYR A 244 -16.44 -2.20 9.39
CA TYR A 244 -16.17 -2.58 8.00
C TYR A 244 -17.03 -3.80 7.63
N PRO A 245 -17.38 -4.00 6.36
CA PRO A 245 -18.32 -5.04 5.94
C PRO A 245 -17.70 -6.44 5.93
N TRP A 246 -17.21 -6.90 7.10
CA TRP A 246 -16.46 -8.15 7.27
C TRP A 246 -17.23 -9.40 6.78
N GLY A 247 -18.55 -9.43 6.96
CA GLY A 247 -19.37 -10.58 6.54
C GLY A 247 -18.99 -11.88 7.26
N ASN A 248 -19.05 -13.00 6.52
CA ASN A 248 -18.86 -14.35 7.04
C ASN A 248 -17.42 -14.87 6.92
N GLY A 249 -16.46 -14.03 6.55
CA GLY A 249 -15.05 -14.44 6.46
C GLY A 249 -14.52 -14.93 7.81
N LYS A 250 -13.71 -16.00 7.78
CA LYS A 250 -13.06 -16.53 8.97
C LYS A 250 -11.91 -15.60 9.39
N LYS A 251 -12.07 -14.93 10.52
CA LYS A 251 -11.02 -14.12 11.12
C LYS A 251 -9.92 -15.04 11.65
N ILE A 252 -8.72 -14.95 11.07
CA ILE A 252 -7.52 -15.66 11.54
C ILE A 252 -6.98 -14.93 12.77
N PHE A 253 -6.90 -13.59 12.69
CA PHE A 253 -6.68 -12.71 13.83
C PHE A 253 -7.34 -11.34 13.60
N TYR A 254 -7.57 -10.62 14.71
CA TYR A 254 -8.11 -9.26 14.75
C TYR A 254 -7.61 -8.60 16.04
N GLU A 255 -6.59 -7.75 15.94
CA GLU A 255 -5.88 -7.24 17.11
C GLU A 255 -5.23 -5.87 16.87
N ASN A 256 -4.66 -5.28 17.91
CA ASN A 256 -3.88 -4.05 17.79
C ASN A 256 -2.56 -4.29 17.04
N CYS A 257 -2.29 -3.48 16.04
CA CYS A 257 -1.04 -3.52 15.29
C CYS A 257 0.05 -2.73 16.01
N PHE A 258 0.89 -3.37 16.81
CA PHE A 258 1.87 -2.67 17.65
C PHE A 258 2.93 -1.92 16.85
N TRP A 259 3.35 -2.42 15.67
CA TRP A 259 4.38 -1.77 14.86
C TRP A 259 3.88 -0.55 14.08
N HIS A 260 2.57 -0.31 14.04
CA HIS A 260 1.99 0.91 13.48
C HIS A 260 1.72 2.01 14.52
N GLN A 261 1.84 1.73 15.83
CA GLN A 261 1.44 2.67 16.89
C GLN A 261 2.37 3.86 17.07
N LYS A 262 3.66 3.73 16.74
CA LYS A 262 4.68 4.75 17.05
C LYS A 262 5.33 5.27 15.76
N PHE A 263 5.75 6.51 15.83
CA PHE A 263 6.59 7.15 14.81
C PHE A 263 7.59 8.09 15.49
N TYR A 264 8.62 8.53 14.76
CA TYR A 264 9.58 9.51 15.28
C TYR A 264 9.54 10.82 14.50
N THR A 265 10.00 11.88 15.17
CA THR A 265 10.22 13.20 14.60
C THR A 265 11.60 13.70 15.03
N PHE A 266 12.17 14.67 14.31
CA PHE A 266 13.41 15.34 14.72
C PHE A 266 13.18 16.51 15.68
N LYS A 267 11.96 16.69 16.19
CA LYS A 267 11.59 17.68 17.20
C LYS A 267 11.06 16.96 18.45
N PRO A 268 11.39 17.44 19.68
CA PRO A 268 10.82 16.86 20.89
C PRO A 268 9.28 16.90 20.95
N PRO A 269 8.63 15.88 21.54
CA PRO A 269 9.19 14.61 21.92
C PRO A 269 9.54 13.79 20.67
N PHE A 270 10.75 13.24 20.61
CA PHE A 270 11.27 12.57 19.41
C PHE A 270 10.46 11.34 18.99
N ILE A 271 9.90 10.62 19.96
CA ILE A 271 9.02 9.48 19.73
C ILE A 271 7.60 9.87 20.08
N LYS A 272 6.68 9.61 19.14
CA LYS A 272 5.25 9.90 19.29
C LYS A 272 4.44 8.65 19.03
N LYS A 273 3.26 8.59 19.66
CA LYS A 273 2.21 7.62 19.33
C LYS A 273 1.16 8.30 18.45
N TYR A 274 0.51 7.53 17.59
CA TYR A 274 -0.71 7.98 16.95
C TYR A 274 -1.82 8.12 18.00
N ASP A 275 -2.72 9.06 17.74
CA ASP A 275 -3.96 9.18 18.51
C ASP A 275 -4.90 8.04 18.14
N GLY A 276 -5.34 7.29 19.15
CA GLY A 276 -6.13 6.07 19.01
C GLY A 276 -5.32 4.84 18.56
N ASN A 277 -6.02 3.71 18.52
CA ASN A 277 -5.43 2.43 18.15
C ASN A 277 -5.33 2.29 16.63
N ILE A 278 -4.34 1.50 16.21
CA ILE A 278 -4.27 0.98 14.84
C ILE A 278 -4.51 -0.52 14.93
N MET A 279 -5.53 -0.97 14.24
CA MET A 279 -5.97 -2.37 14.21
C MET A 279 -5.45 -3.05 12.96
N HIS A 280 -5.14 -4.34 13.07
CA HIS A 280 -4.94 -5.17 11.89
C HIS A 280 -5.72 -6.47 11.97
N CYS A 281 -6.01 -7.01 10.81
CA CYS A 281 -6.81 -8.20 10.67
C CYS A 281 -6.38 -9.01 9.47
N LEU A 282 -6.36 -10.33 9.61
CA LEU A 282 -6.28 -11.28 8.51
C LEU A 282 -7.56 -12.11 8.49
N ILE A 283 -8.26 -12.06 7.37
CA ILE A 283 -9.52 -12.78 7.16
C ILE A 283 -9.41 -13.68 5.94
N ASP A 284 -9.95 -14.88 6.06
CA ASP A 284 -10.08 -15.85 4.98
C ASP A 284 -11.54 -15.90 4.50
N TYR A 285 -11.75 -15.56 3.24
CA TYR A 285 -13.05 -15.65 2.56
C TYR A 285 -13.18 -16.89 1.67
N SER A 286 -12.17 -17.78 1.67
CA SER A 286 -12.21 -19.03 0.89
C SER A 286 -13.01 -20.14 1.58
N VAL A 287 -13.36 -19.97 2.83
CA VAL A 287 -14.08 -20.94 3.69
C VAL A 287 -15.55 -20.57 3.88
#